data_69c9c10f6316d582cbbb783d28b4da36
#
_entry.id   69c9c10f6316d582cbbb783d28b4da36
#
_cell.length_a   1.000
_cell.length_b   1.000
_cell.length_c   1.000
_cell.angle_alpha   90.00
_cell.angle_beta   90.00
_cell.angle_gamma   90.00
#
_symmetry.space_group_name_H-M   'P 1'
#
loop_
_entity.id
_entity.type
_entity.pdbx_description
1 polymer ?
#
loop_
_entity_poly.entity_id
_entity_poly.type
_entity_poly.pdbx_seq_one_letter_code
_entity_poly.pdbx_strand_id
1 'polypeptide(L)'
;MKQSITSLFVSLSLVLVTLCSCTAQQSAREEFQKLYAHINAAYESGDAEEIAAVALPDAKVISGIGGGSRETLSAVIARVKANVAKGTRISSKATVSDVQLSGDTAIIITKTDASIVFTSGRNDYVFINRDTWTLTTNGWKLKERAVVSSRASAPKTDRETTIAVAAELRQCALPLTTVEPGSKPDDLAAFGKAVSDARIVALGEASHGTREFFQIKHRLLEYLVKEKGFTVFAIEENWPETLAVDRYIKAGEGDVKTAMSKMYIPFWKTEEMRDMIEWMREFNQAPGNHPILTFTGFDMAKGSVAAQQVLDYLKQYSPGEVPAAEAAYAGMSKIDNAGLYNDRAKSVYEQAAAVLKRFDSKRAAMEKASSPAAWRDARHAAAVAYQACAMRIPGNGSNYRDEMMAKNVEWLADEVFPNEKIVLWAHNDHVGFGGSVGPKKMGMWLKDRFGGKMYVTGFAFRRGQLRATGQPGGRFVDIAVHDVPPAPEGSGDAVLSAAGMPLFFLDISGVPAASRLGHWLAETHLHYKPGGVWKTDDTESNLTPAILSKAYDGLIFVEESHASRDLAGQK
;
A
#
# COMPACT_ATOMS: atom_id res chain seq x y z
N MET A 1 23.57 -47.68 -52.34
CA MET A 1 22.24 -48.07 -51.81
C MET A 1 22.19 -48.35 -50.32
N LYS A 2 23.31 -48.55 -49.59
CA LYS A 2 23.30 -48.78 -48.11
C LYS A 2 23.24 -47.50 -47.25
N GLN A 3 23.63 -46.32 -47.76
CA GLN A 3 23.56 -45.07 -47.01
C GLN A 3 22.17 -44.41 -46.97
N SER A 4 21.31 -44.74 -47.89
CA SER A 4 19.95 -44.14 -47.98
C SER A 4 18.93 -44.76 -47.00
N ILE A 5 19.15 -46.02 -46.57
CA ILE A 5 18.22 -46.75 -45.71
C ILE A 5 18.42 -46.36 -44.22
N THR A 6 19.68 -46.10 -43.79
CA THR A 6 19.97 -45.70 -42.42
C THR A 6 19.47 -44.29 -42.11
N SER A 7 19.50 -43.36 -43.05
CA SER A 7 18.97 -42.01 -42.93
C SER A 7 17.42 -41.99 -42.80
N LEU A 8 16.73 -42.91 -43.47
CA LEU A 8 15.28 -43.02 -43.40
C LEU A 8 14.80 -43.60 -42.07
N PHE A 9 15.52 -44.55 -41.49
CA PHE A 9 15.19 -45.15 -40.19
C PHE A 9 15.48 -44.18 -39.02
N VAL A 10 16.52 -43.36 -39.10
CA VAL A 10 16.81 -42.34 -38.08
C VAL A 10 15.73 -41.22 -38.14
N SER A 11 15.30 -40.79 -39.34
CA SER A 11 14.24 -39.77 -39.46
C SER A 11 12.87 -40.31 -39.01
N LEU A 12 12.54 -41.59 -39.32
CA LEU A 12 11.29 -42.21 -38.88
C LEU A 12 11.27 -42.43 -37.36
N SER A 13 12.41 -42.82 -36.76
CA SER A 13 12.53 -42.98 -35.31
C SER A 13 12.44 -41.65 -34.58
N LEU A 14 13.04 -40.57 -35.13
CA LEU A 14 12.90 -39.21 -34.55
C LEU A 14 11.46 -38.70 -34.62
N VAL A 15 10.77 -38.92 -35.75
CA VAL A 15 9.35 -38.53 -35.93
C VAL A 15 8.42 -39.35 -35.02
N LEU A 16 8.65 -40.65 -34.86
CA LEU A 16 7.88 -41.47 -33.91
C LEU A 16 8.14 -41.10 -32.46
N VAL A 17 9.35 -40.81 -32.06
CA VAL A 17 9.69 -40.35 -30.70
C VAL A 17 9.09 -38.97 -30.44
N THR A 18 9.10 -38.05 -31.40
CA THR A 18 8.43 -36.74 -31.29
C THR A 18 6.91 -36.85 -31.21
N LEU A 19 6.30 -37.72 -32.02
CA LEU A 19 4.85 -37.97 -31.99
C LEU A 19 4.42 -38.66 -30.67
N CYS A 20 5.16 -39.65 -30.17
CA CYS A 20 4.89 -40.26 -28.87
C CYS A 20 5.06 -39.28 -27.70
N SER A 21 6.06 -38.38 -27.73
CA SER A 21 6.23 -37.35 -26.71
C SER A 21 5.11 -36.29 -26.75
N CYS A 22 4.66 -35.87 -27.92
CA CYS A 22 3.51 -34.96 -28.08
C CYS A 22 2.20 -35.56 -27.56
N THR A 23 1.92 -36.83 -27.85
CA THR A 23 0.70 -37.51 -27.38
C THR A 23 0.74 -37.73 -25.85
N ALA A 24 1.88 -38.10 -25.27
CA ALA A 24 2.02 -38.25 -23.84
C ALA A 24 1.87 -36.89 -23.10
N GLN A 25 2.42 -35.83 -23.64
CA GLN A 25 2.32 -34.48 -23.09
C GLN A 25 0.88 -33.94 -23.19
N GLN A 26 0.17 -34.22 -24.29
CA GLN A 26 -1.23 -33.85 -24.46
C GLN A 26 -2.12 -34.58 -23.46
N SER A 27 -1.92 -35.90 -23.27
CA SER A 27 -2.66 -36.72 -22.31
C SER A 27 -2.45 -36.24 -20.87
N ALA A 28 -1.18 -35.96 -20.51
CA ALA A 28 -0.86 -35.40 -19.19
C ALA A 28 -1.53 -34.03 -18.97
N ARG A 29 -1.54 -33.18 -19.99
CA ARG A 29 -2.18 -31.85 -19.90
C ARG A 29 -3.68 -31.98 -19.62
N GLU A 30 -4.37 -32.93 -20.26
CA GLU A 30 -5.78 -33.17 -20.02
C GLU A 30 -6.05 -33.74 -18.62
N GLU A 31 -5.18 -34.61 -18.12
CA GLU A 31 -5.26 -35.16 -16.77
C GLU A 31 -5.09 -34.04 -15.72
N PHE A 32 -4.05 -33.23 -15.83
CA PHE A 32 -3.85 -32.11 -14.93
C PHE A 32 -4.96 -31.05 -15.03
N GLN A 33 -5.50 -30.78 -16.22
CA GLN A 33 -6.64 -29.88 -16.38
C GLN A 33 -7.87 -30.36 -15.58
N LYS A 34 -8.13 -31.66 -15.52
CA LYS A 34 -9.21 -32.24 -14.69
C LYS A 34 -8.90 -32.09 -13.19
N LEU A 35 -7.66 -32.33 -12.77
CA LEU A 35 -7.25 -32.13 -11.38
C LEU A 35 -7.44 -30.67 -10.94
N TYR A 36 -7.06 -29.71 -11.77
CA TYR A 36 -7.26 -28.30 -11.46
C TYR A 36 -8.74 -27.90 -11.45
N ALA A 37 -9.57 -28.47 -12.30
CA ALA A 37 -11.02 -28.23 -12.27
C ALA A 37 -11.63 -28.72 -10.93
N HIS A 38 -11.18 -29.88 -10.44
CA HIS A 38 -11.57 -30.41 -9.14
C HIS A 38 -11.11 -29.51 -7.97
N ILE A 39 -9.85 -29.10 -7.97
CA ILE A 39 -9.30 -28.17 -6.96
C ILE A 39 -10.10 -26.84 -6.96
N ASN A 40 -10.41 -26.29 -8.11
CA ASN A 40 -11.17 -25.04 -8.20
C ASN A 40 -12.57 -25.20 -7.61
N ALA A 41 -13.28 -26.29 -7.93
CA ALA A 41 -14.59 -26.57 -7.35
C ALA A 41 -14.54 -26.71 -5.81
N ALA A 42 -13.49 -27.34 -5.28
CA ALA A 42 -13.27 -27.47 -3.84
C ALA A 42 -12.98 -26.11 -3.17
N TYR A 43 -12.24 -25.20 -3.84
CA TYR A 43 -12.06 -23.82 -3.35
C TYR A 43 -13.36 -23.02 -3.37
N GLU A 44 -14.20 -23.19 -4.39
CA GLU A 44 -15.49 -22.50 -4.50
C GLU A 44 -16.50 -22.95 -3.43
N SER A 45 -16.56 -24.26 -3.16
CA SER A 45 -17.40 -24.83 -2.09
C SER A 45 -16.84 -24.60 -0.68
N GLY A 46 -15.55 -24.28 -0.56
CA GLY A 46 -14.84 -24.22 0.73
C GLY A 46 -14.55 -25.60 1.31
N ASP A 47 -14.58 -26.64 0.48
CA ASP A 47 -14.31 -28.02 0.90
C ASP A 47 -12.82 -28.25 1.13
N ALA A 48 -12.44 -28.13 2.39
CA ALA A 48 -11.05 -28.28 2.83
C ALA A 48 -10.53 -29.72 2.70
N GLU A 49 -11.39 -30.71 2.79
CA GLU A 49 -11.01 -32.14 2.72
C GLU A 49 -10.68 -32.53 1.28
N GLU A 50 -11.45 -32.06 0.33
CA GLU A 50 -11.22 -32.26 -1.11
C GLU A 50 -9.91 -31.61 -1.56
N ILE A 51 -9.60 -30.40 -1.06
CA ILE A 51 -8.30 -29.74 -1.36
C ILE A 51 -7.15 -30.52 -0.75
N ALA A 52 -7.29 -30.99 0.50
CA ALA A 52 -6.27 -31.79 1.17
C ALA A 52 -6.07 -33.15 0.50
N ALA A 53 -7.12 -33.76 -0.04
CA ALA A 53 -7.07 -35.07 -0.68
C ALA A 53 -6.17 -35.10 -1.94
N VAL A 54 -6.01 -33.99 -2.65
CA VAL A 54 -5.17 -33.88 -3.85
C VAL A 54 -3.73 -33.45 -3.56
N ALA A 55 -3.33 -33.29 -2.30
CA ALA A 55 -2.02 -32.81 -1.90
C ALA A 55 -1.30 -33.77 -0.96
N LEU A 56 0.03 -33.63 -0.84
CA LEU A 56 0.80 -34.28 0.21
C LEU A 56 0.52 -33.59 1.56
N PRO A 57 0.60 -34.33 2.69
CA PRO A 57 0.34 -33.76 4.03
C PRO A 57 1.25 -32.56 4.40
N ASP A 58 2.48 -32.55 3.87
CA ASP A 58 3.48 -31.51 4.06
C ASP A 58 3.57 -30.53 2.89
N ALA A 59 2.59 -30.55 1.98
CA ALA A 59 2.54 -29.66 0.81
C ALA A 59 2.69 -28.19 1.22
N LYS A 60 3.47 -27.45 0.44
CA LYS A 60 3.81 -26.06 0.69
C LYS A 60 3.16 -25.14 -0.33
N VAL A 61 2.73 -23.98 0.14
CA VAL A 61 2.32 -22.86 -0.71
C VAL A 61 3.32 -21.72 -0.49
N ILE A 62 3.95 -21.31 -1.57
CA ILE A 62 4.83 -20.14 -1.60
C ILE A 62 3.98 -19.02 -2.19
N SER A 63 3.46 -18.17 -1.31
CA SER A 63 2.69 -17.00 -1.68
C SER A 63 3.58 -15.76 -1.65
N GLY A 64 3.67 -15.10 -2.78
CA GLY A 64 4.52 -13.93 -2.97
C GLY A 64 5.70 -14.23 -3.89
N ILE A 65 5.87 -13.34 -4.84
CA ILE A 65 6.94 -13.38 -5.83
C ILE A 65 8.25 -13.24 -5.07
N GLY A 66 9.22 -14.17 -5.28
CA GLY A 66 10.60 -14.10 -4.77
C GLY A 66 10.85 -14.58 -3.35
N GLY A 67 10.14 -15.57 -2.90
CA GLY A 67 10.38 -16.20 -1.58
C GLY A 67 9.58 -15.55 -0.46
N GLY A 68 8.40 -15.08 -0.80
CA GLY A 68 7.35 -14.68 0.13
C GLY A 68 7.04 -15.77 1.16
N SER A 69 6.03 -15.58 1.97
CA SER A 69 5.70 -16.52 3.05
C SER A 69 5.57 -17.95 2.54
N ARG A 70 6.36 -18.85 3.13
CA ARG A 70 6.19 -20.30 2.95
C ARG A 70 5.23 -20.80 4.02
N GLU A 71 4.05 -21.17 3.59
CA GLU A 71 3.03 -21.73 4.48
C GLU A 71 2.76 -23.19 4.11
N THR A 72 2.26 -23.97 5.06
CA THR A 72 1.71 -25.28 4.74
C THR A 72 0.38 -25.10 4.02
N LEU A 73 0.04 -25.99 3.10
CA LEU A 73 -1.25 -25.95 2.42
C LEU A 73 -2.41 -26.00 3.43
N SER A 74 -2.26 -26.75 4.52
CA SER A 74 -3.25 -26.83 5.59
C SER A 74 -3.54 -25.47 6.25
N ALA A 75 -2.52 -24.64 6.46
CA ALA A 75 -2.69 -23.29 6.99
C ALA A 75 -3.44 -22.37 6.00
N VAL A 76 -3.13 -22.50 4.71
CA VAL A 76 -3.84 -21.76 3.64
C VAL A 76 -5.30 -22.19 3.58
N ILE A 77 -5.58 -23.49 3.61
CA ILE A 77 -6.94 -24.06 3.62
C ILE A 77 -7.74 -23.54 4.83
N ALA A 78 -7.16 -23.58 6.03
CA ALA A 78 -7.80 -23.08 7.25
C ALA A 78 -8.18 -21.59 7.12
N ARG A 79 -7.30 -20.77 6.52
CA ARG A 79 -7.57 -19.36 6.26
C ARG A 79 -8.68 -19.15 5.22
N VAL A 80 -8.69 -19.93 4.13
CA VAL A 80 -9.77 -19.90 3.12
C VAL A 80 -11.10 -20.25 3.77
N LYS A 81 -11.17 -21.34 4.54
CA LYS A 81 -12.37 -21.76 5.27
C LYS A 81 -12.88 -20.67 6.22
N ALA A 82 -11.98 -20.03 6.98
CA ALA A 82 -12.34 -18.94 7.87
C ALA A 82 -12.90 -17.71 7.12
N ASN A 83 -12.38 -17.41 5.94
CA ASN A 83 -12.85 -16.30 5.10
C ASN A 83 -14.22 -16.62 4.47
N VAL A 84 -14.42 -17.83 3.97
CA VAL A 84 -15.71 -18.29 3.43
C VAL A 84 -16.78 -18.25 4.52
N ALA A 85 -16.46 -18.69 5.76
CA ALA A 85 -17.37 -18.59 6.91
C ALA A 85 -17.75 -17.14 7.27
N LYS A 86 -16.93 -16.15 6.90
CA LYS A 86 -17.21 -14.71 7.05
C LYS A 86 -17.95 -14.11 5.83
N GLY A 87 -18.41 -14.94 4.90
CA GLY A 87 -19.17 -14.50 3.73
C GLY A 87 -18.34 -14.18 2.48
N THR A 88 -17.03 -14.45 2.48
CA THR A 88 -16.20 -14.36 1.26
C THR A 88 -16.60 -15.48 0.30
N ARG A 89 -16.81 -15.14 -0.98
CA ARG A 89 -17.00 -16.11 -2.05
C ARG A 89 -15.80 -16.09 -2.97
N ILE A 90 -15.32 -17.26 -3.35
CA ILE A 90 -14.18 -17.42 -4.27
C ILE A 90 -14.69 -18.22 -5.45
N SER A 91 -14.43 -17.75 -6.67
CA SER A 91 -14.55 -18.53 -7.87
C SER A 91 -13.24 -18.48 -8.62
N SER A 92 -12.83 -19.59 -9.21
CA SER A 92 -11.57 -19.67 -9.93
C SER A 92 -11.64 -20.62 -11.13
N LYS A 93 -10.86 -20.31 -12.17
CA LYS A 93 -10.70 -21.13 -13.35
C LYS A 93 -9.23 -21.23 -13.70
N ALA A 94 -8.63 -22.37 -13.42
CA ALA A 94 -7.26 -22.66 -13.80
C ALA A 94 -7.20 -23.27 -15.21
N THR A 95 -6.28 -22.76 -16.02
CA THR A 95 -5.94 -23.31 -17.34
C THR A 95 -4.49 -23.75 -17.30
N VAL A 96 -4.24 -25.03 -17.63
CA VAL A 96 -2.88 -25.58 -17.74
C VAL A 96 -2.22 -25.01 -18.99
N SER A 97 -1.14 -24.26 -18.83
CA SER A 97 -0.38 -23.64 -19.93
C SER A 97 0.85 -24.45 -20.33
N ASP A 98 1.51 -25.11 -19.36
CA ASP A 98 2.67 -25.97 -19.63
C ASP A 98 2.71 -27.17 -18.69
N VAL A 99 3.30 -28.30 -19.18
CA VAL A 99 3.46 -29.55 -18.45
C VAL A 99 4.86 -30.10 -18.73
N GLN A 100 5.65 -30.30 -17.69
CA GLN A 100 6.97 -30.90 -17.77
C GLN A 100 7.01 -32.14 -16.87
N LEU A 101 7.17 -33.32 -17.46
CA LEU A 101 7.25 -34.60 -16.75
C LEU A 101 8.71 -35.07 -16.62
N SER A 102 9.08 -35.53 -15.44
CA SER A 102 10.40 -36.11 -15.17
C SER A 102 10.27 -37.22 -14.13
N GLY A 103 10.20 -38.48 -14.58
CA GLY A 103 9.92 -39.63 -13.71
C GLY A 103 8.61 -39.45 -12.94
N ASP A 104 8.69 -39.55 -11.62
CA ASP A 104 7.53 -39.39 -10.71
C ASP A 104 7.24 -37.93 -10.35
N THR A 105 7.83 -36.97 -11.05
CA THR A 105 7.64 -35.54 -10.79
C THR A 105 7.06 -34.87 -12.03
N ALA A 106 6.05 -34.00 -11.80
CA ALA A 106 5.52 -33.10 -12.81
C ALA A 106 5.63 -31.64 -12.35
N ILE A 107 6.07 -30.77 -13.25
CA ILE A 107 6.04 -29.32 -13.08
C ILE A 107 4.95 -28.78 -13.99
N ILE A 108 3.96 -28.13 -13.41
CA ILE A 108 2.78 -27.61 -14.12
C ILE A 108 2.74 -26.11 -13.99
N ILE A 109 2.64 -25.42 -15.10
CA ILE A 109 2.37 -23.97 -15.11
C ILE A 109 0.88 -23.77 -15.39
N THR A 110 0.21 -23.02 -14.53
CA THR A 110 -1.20 -22.67 -14.72
C THR A 110 -1.40 -21.16 -14.77
N LYS A 111 -2.34 -20.74 -15.61
CA LYS A 111 -2.99 -19.43 -15.51
C LYS A 111 -4.32 -19.63 -14.80
N THR A 112 -4.54 -18.94 -13.69
CA THR A 112 -5.78 -19.02 -12.92
C THR A 112 -6.45 -17.65 -12.92
N ASP A 113 -7.62 -17.55 -13.56
CA ASP A 113 -8.51 -16.41 -13.43
C ASP A 113 -9.34 -16.63 -12.17
N ALA A 114 -9.32 -15.72 -11.22
CA ALA A 114 -9.99 -15.84 -9.93
C ALA A 114 -10.80 -14.59 -9.60
N SER A 115 -11.98 -14.80 -9.02
CA SER A 115 -12.84 -13.74 -8.50
C SER A 115 -13.05 -13.96 -7.01
N ILE A 116 -12.75 -12.95 -6.23
CA ILE A 116 -12.95 -12.97 -4.78
C ILE A 116 -13.97 -11.89 -4.43
N VAL A 117 -15.13 -12.31 -3.93
CA VAL A 117 -16.22 -11.43 -3.53
C VAL A 117 -16.25 -11.37 -2.02
N PHE A 118 -16.01 -10.18 -1.49
CA PHE A 118 -16.16 -9.84 -0.07
C PHE A 118 -17.52 -9.15 0.16
N THR A 119 -17.89 -8.93 1.40
CA THR A 119 -19.06 -8.09 1.75
C THR A 119 -18.94 -6.65 1.24
N SER A 120 -17.70 -6.16 1.07
CA SER A 120 -17.37 -4.82 0.59
C SER A 120 -17.29 -4.68 -0.93
N GLY A 121 -17.33 -5.79 -1.70
CA GLY A 121 -17.25 -5.78 -3.17
C GLY A 121 -16.49 -6.97 -3.75
N ARG A 122 -16.09 -6.87 -5.02
CA ARG A 122 -15.45 -7.94 -5.80
C ARG A 122 -14.08 -7.48 -6.30
N ASN A 123 -13.09 -8.36 -6.19
CA ASN A 123 -11.80 -8.26 -6.87
C ASN A 123 -11.58 -9.44 -7.79
N ASP A 124 -11.14 -9.14 -9.00
CA ASP A 124 -10.73 -10.13 -9.98
C ASP A 124 -9.20 -10.15 -10.10
N TYR A 125 -8.63 -11.35 -10.21
CA TYR A 125 -7.19 -11.58 -10.27
C TYR A 125 -6.83 -12.57 -11.35
N VAL A 126 -5.62 -12.42 -11.89
CA VAL A 126 -4.97 -13.43 -12.71
C VAL A 126 -3.72 -13.90 -11.97
N PHE A 127 -3.64 -15.19 -11.68
CA PHE A 127 -2.47 -15.82 -11.07
C PHE A 127 -1.74 -16.67 -12.11
N ILE A 128 -0.43 -16.61 -12.11
CA ILE A 128 0.42 -17.61 -12.76
C ILE A 128 1.06 -18.43 -11.65
N ASN A 129 0.80 -19.73 -11.65
CA ASN A 129 1.34 -20.63 -10.64
C ASN A 129 2.29 -21.62 -11.32
N ARG A 130 3.35 -21.97 -10.62
CA ARG A 130 4.24 -23.09 -10.92
C ARG A 130 4.06 -24.11 -9.81
N ASP A 131 3.42 -25.22 -10.15
CA ASP A 131 3.10 -26.28 -9.21
C ASP A 131 4.01 -27.48 -9.45
N THR A 132 4.54 -28.06 -8.37
CA THR A 132 5.29 -29.32 -8.40
C THR A 132 4.40 -30.42 -7.86
N TRP A 133 4.21 -31.47 -8.65
CA TRP A 133 3.43 -32.65 -8.32
C TRP A 133 4.33 -33.88 -8.21
N THR A 134 3.95 -34.83 -7.38
CA THR A 134 4.62 -36.12 -7.23
C THR A 134 3.64 -37.24 -7.50
N LEU A 135 4.02 -38.20 -8.34
CA LEU A 135 3.23 -39.40 -8.58
C LEU A 135 3.38 -40.35 -7.39
N THR A 136 2.26 -40.79 -6.86
CA THR A 136 2.16 -41.74 -5.75
C THR A 136 1.37 -42.96 -6.19
N THR A 137 1.26 -43.97 -5.33
CA THR A 137 0.37 -45.12 -5.57
C THR A 137 -1.10 -44.72 -5.72
N ASN A 138 -1.48 -43.54 -5.21
CA ASN A 138 -2.84 -42.98 -5.26
C ASN A 138 -2.96 -41.85 -6.29
N GLY A 139 -2.12 -41.82 -7.32
CA GLY A 139 -2.10 -40.78 -8.37
C GLY A 139 -1.26 -39.58 -8.02
N TRP A 140 -1.39 -38.53 -8.83
CA TRP A 140 -0.65 -37.28 -8.65
C TRP A 140 -1.07 -36.53 -7.39
N LYS A 141 -0.10 -36.11 -6.58
CA LYS A 141 -0.29 -35.28 -5.38
C LYS A 141 0.50 -34.00 -5.46
N LEU A 142 -0.13 -32.87 -5.14
CA LEU A 142 0.52 -31.57 -5.08
C LEU A 142 1.54 -31.57 -3.93
N LYS A 143 2.80 -31.27 -4.27
CA LYS A 143 3.91 -31.14 -3.33
C LYS A 143 4.20 -29.67 -2.97
N GLU A 144 4.17 -28.82 -3.97
CA GLU A 144 4.44 -27.39 -3.79
C GLU A 144 3.66 -26.57 -4.84
N ARG A 145 3.07 -25.48 -4.40
CA ARG A 145 2.53 -24.43 -5.26
C ARG A 145 3.33 -23.17 -5.07
N ALA A 146 3.92 -22.62 -6.12
CA ALA A 146 4.55 -21.32 -6.13
C ALA A 146 3.75 -20.34 -6.99
N VAL A 147 3.28 -19.23 -6.40
CA VAL A 147 2.71 -18.12 -7.15
C VAL A 147 3.84 -17.36 -7.82
N VAL A 148 3.95 -17.48 -9.15
CA VAL A 148 4.99 -16.84 -9.96
C VAL A 148 4.63 -15.39 -10.25
N SER A 149 3.35 -15.13 -10.53
CA SER A 149 2.82 -13.79 -10.77
C SER A 149 1.39 -13.71 -10.24
N SER A 150 1.03 -12.55 -9.72
CA SER A 150 -0.37 -12.23 -9.42
C SER A 150 -0.64 -10.78 -9.80
N ARG A 151 -1.68 -10.57 -10.59
CA ARG A 151 -2.11 -9.23 -11.00
C ARG A 151 -3.61 -9.09 -10.86
N ALA A 152 -4.04 -7.88 -10.51
CA ALA A 152 -5.45 -7.55 -10.53
C ALA A 152 -5.98 -7.53 -11.98
N SER A 153 -7.27 -7.76 -12.12
CA SER A 153 -7.97 -7.71 -13.40
C SER A 153 -9.23 -6.85 -13.23
N ALA A 154 -9.53 -6.06 -14.24
CA ALA A 154 -10.79 -5.32 -14.35
C ALA A 154 -11.17 -5.19 -15.82
N PRO A 155 -12.45 -4.96 -16.16
CA PRO A 155 -12.86 -4.67 -17.51
C PRO A 155 -12.08 -3.47 -18.07
N LYS A 156 -11.63 -3.58 -19.32
CA LYS A 156 -11.01 -2.46 -20.02
C LYS A 156 -12.09 -1.52 -20.55
N THR A 157 -11.89 -0.23 -20.38
CA THR A 157 -12.73 0.78 -21.05
C THR A 157 -12.52 0.68 -22.56
N ASP A 158 -13.59 0.54 -23.32
CA ASP A 158 -13.51 0.50 -24.78
C ASP A 158 -13.17 1.89 -25.35
N ARG A 159 -12.85 1.91 -26.65
CA ARG A 159 -12.41 3.13 -27.34
C ARG A 159 -13.51 4.20 -27.41
N GLU A 160 -14.76 3.80 -27.65
CA GLU A 160 -15.87 4.76 -27.78
C GLU A 160 -16.13 5.44 -26.43
N THR A 161 -16.20 4.65 -25.36
CA THR A 161 -16.34 5.14 -23.99
C THR A 161 -15.13 6.02 -23.62
N THR A 162 -13.90 5.64 -23.96
CA THR A 162 -12.70 6.44 -23.72
C THR A 162 -12.81 7.83 -24.35
N ILE A 163 -13.24 7.91 -25.61
CA ILE A 163 -13.41 9.19 -26.34
C ILE A 163 -14.46 10.07 -25.66
N ALA A 164 -15.60 9.46 -25.28
CA ALA A 164 -16.69 10.18 -24.65
C ALA A 164 -16.32 10.71 -23.25
N VAL A 165 -15.68 9.87 -22.43
CA VAL A 165 -15.19 10.25 -21.09
C VAL A 165 -14.14 11.35 -21.19
N ALA A 166 -13.19 11.23 -22.14
CA ALA A 166 -12.17 12.25 -22.37
C ALA A 166 -12.76 13.59 -22.80
N ALA A 167 -13.85 13.58 -23.56
CA ALA A 167 -14.55 14.81 -23.95
C ALA A 167 -15.20 15.51 -22.75
N GLU A 168 -15.82 14.77 -21.84
CA GLU A 168 -16.40 15.33 -20.61
C GLU A 168 -15.30 15.74 -19.61
N LEU A 169 -14.19 14.97 -19.49
CA LEU A 169 -13.03 15.37 -18.67
C LEU A 169 -12.50 16.75 -19.08
N ARG A 170 -12.37 17.03 -20.39
CA ARG A 170 -11.93 18.37 -20.87
C ARG A 170 -12.86 19.51 -20.45
N GLN A 171 -14.11 19.22 -20.10
CA GLN A 171 -15.07 20.23 -19.64
C GLN A 171 -15.07 20.39 -18.11
N CYS A 172 -14.82 19.29 -17.37
CA CYS A 172 -14.94 19.24 -15.91
C CYS A 172 -13.59 19.41 -15.20
N ALA A 173 -12.51 18.86 -15.78
CA ALA A 173 -11.19 18.95 -15.20
C ALA A 173 -10.57 20.33 -15.46
N LEU A 174 -9.77 20.78 -14.50
CA LEU A 174 -9.15 22.11 -14.50
C LEU A 174 -7.64 21.94 -14.71
N PRO A 175 -7.11 22.43 -15.83
CA PRO A 175 -5.67 22.37 -16.07
C PRO A 175 -4.90 23.09 -14.97
N LEU A 176 -3.87 22.44 -14.44
CA LEU A 176 -2.88 23.08 -13.59
C LEU A 176 -1.67 23.48 -14.44
N THR A 177 -1.14 24.65 -14.18
CA THR A 177 -0.07 25.23 -15.02
C THR A 177 1.30 24.65 -14.73
N THR A 178 1.54 24.23 -13.49
CA THR A 178 2.81 23.70 -13.01
C THR A 178 2.65 22.92 -11.71
N VAL A 179 3.61 22.05 -11.43
CA VAL A 179 3.78 21.37 -10.14
C VAL A 179 4.68 22.15 -9.18
N GLU A 180 5.42 23.16 -9.69
CA GLU A 180 6.52 23.82 -8.99
C GLU A 180 6.03 24.64 -7.78
N PRO A 181 6.56 24.38 -6.57
CA PRO A 181 6.32 25.20 -5.38
C PRO A 181 6.70 26.67 -5.62
N GLY A 182 6.10 27.58 -4.86
CA GLY A 182 6.32 29.02 -4.99
C GLY A 182 5.69 29.69 -6.21
N SER A 183 5.06 28.92 -7.12
CA SER A 183 4.37 29.43 -8.29
C SER A 183 3.05 30.12 -7.90
N LYS A 184 2.58 31.06 -8.77
CA LYS A 184 1.30 31.74 -8.55
C LYS A 184 0.16 30.72 -8.36
N PRO A 185 -0.74 30.95 -7.40
CA PRO A 185 -1.78 29.99 -7.04
C PRO A 185 -3.07 30.11 -7.85
N ASP A 186 -3.14 30.94 -8.90
CA ASP A 186 -4.37 31.27 -9.60
C ASP A 186 -5.12 30.04 -10.13
N ASP A 187 -4.40 29.04 -10.62
CA ASP A 187 -4.94 27.77 -11.11
C ASP A 187 -5.38 26.81 -9.97
N LEU A 188 -5.06 27.11 -8.71
CA LEU A 188 -5.49 26.36 -7.53
C LEU A 188 -6.82 26.86 -6.94
N ALA A 189 -7.39 27.95 -7.47
CA ALA A 189 -8.63 28.53 -6.93
C ALA A 189 -9.79 27.52 -6.92
N ALA A 190 -9.89 26.69 -7.94
CA ALA A 190 -10.92 25.66 -8.02
C ALA A 190 -10.70 24.51 -7.01
N PHE A 191 -9.46 24.08 -6.79
CA PHE A 191 -9.11 23.16 -5.71
C PHE A 191 -9.51 23.77 -4.36
N GLY A 192 -9.19 25.04 -4.12
CA GLY A 192 -9.59 25.75 -2.91
C GLY A 192 -11.10 25.87 -2.72
N LYS A 193 -11.88 25.99 -3.82
CA LYS A 193 -13.34 25.95 -3.77
C LYS A 193 -13.86 24.54 -3.41
N ALA A 194 -13.31 23.50 -4.02
CA ALA A 194 -13.69 22.12 -3.74
C ALA A 194 -13.39 21.72 -2.29
N VAL A 195 -12.22 22.07 -1.77
CA VAL A 195 -11.84 21.87 -0.36
C VAL A 195 -12.79 22.60 0.61
N SER A 196 -13.36 23.73 0.18
CA SER A 196 -14.32 24.51 0.98
C SER A 196 -13.80 24.85 2.39
N ASP A 197 -14.56 24.47 3.43
CA ASP A 197 -14.23 24.65 4.85
C ASP A 197 -13.77 23.34 5.53
N ALA A 198 -13.21 22.41 4.77
CA ALA A 198 -12.68 21.17 5.32
C ALA A 198 -11.66 21.46 6.43
N ARG A 199 -11.76 20.68 7.50
CA ARG A 199 -10.78 20.69 8.59
C ARG A 199 -9.57 19.81 8.28
N ILE A 200 -9.80 18.74 7.52
CA ILE A 200 -8.78 17.80 7.09
C ILE A 200 -8.75 17.75 5.57
N VAL A 201 -7.58 17.99 4.98
CA VAL A 201 -7.32 17.74 3.56
C VAL A 201 -6.31 16.62 3.45
N ALA A 202 -6.74 15.49 2.91
CA ALA A 202 -5.87 14.33 2.71
C ALA A 202 -5.38 14.30 1.25
N LEU A 203 -4.07 14.36 1.08
CA LEU A 203 -3.37 14.30 -0.19
C LEU A 203 -2.77 12.91 -0.37
N GLY A 204 -3.29 12.16 -1.32
CA GLY A 204 -2.83 10.83 -1.67
C GLY A 204 -1.52 10.83 -2.47
N GLU A 205 -1.09 9.67 -2.91
CA GLU A 205 -0.08 9.43 -3.93
C GLU A 205 -0.18 8.01 -4.45
N ALA A 206 0.04 7.82 -5.74
CA ALA A 206 0.08 6.49 -6.35
C ALA A 206 1.45 5.81 -6.12
N SER A 207 2.50 6.60 -5.89
CA SER A 207 3.88 6.15 -5.65
C SER A 207 4.56 7.06 -4.64
N HIS A 208 5.35 6.47 -3.73
CA HIS A 208 6.17 7.21 -2.77
C HIS A 208 7.40 7.89 -3.40
N GLY A 209 7.68 7.66 -4.67
CA GLY A 209 8.91 8.13 -5.30
C GLY A 209 8.73 8.94 -6.59
N THR A 210 7.58 9.57 -6.78
CA THR A 210 7.29 10.44 -7.93
C THR A 210 7.53 11.91 -7.58
N ARG A 211 8.47 12.57 -8.27
CA ARG A 211 8.87 13.97 -8.05
C ARG A 211 7.69 14.93 -8.11
N GLU A 212 6.88 14.83 -9.15
CA GLU A 212 5.75 15.72 -9.39
C GLU A 212 4.71 15.62 -8.25
N PHE A 213 4.58 14.46 -7.62
CA PHE A 213 3.69 14.31 -6.46
C PHE A 213 4.21 15.07 -5.24
N PHE A 214 5.51 15.06 -4.99
CA PHE A 214 6.12 15.87 -3.94
C PHE A 214 5.93 17.35 -4.21
N GLN A 215 6.27 17.80 -5.43
CA GLN A 215 6.22 19.20 -5.83
C GLN A 215 4.80 19.77 -5.76
N ILE A 216 3.81 19.08 -6.36
CA ILE A 216 2.43 19.58 -6.34
C ILE A 216 1.84 19.56 -4.92
N LYS A 217 2.16 18.58 -4.08
CA LYS A 217 1.71 18.57 -2.68
C LYS A 217 2.35 19.69 -1.86
N HIS A 218 3.63 20.00 -2.08
CA HIS A 218 4.26 21.17 -1.49
C HIS A 218 3.52 22.45 -1.93
N ARG A 219 3.26 22.61 -3.22
CA ARG A 219 2.51 23.75 -3.76
C ARG A 219 1.09 23.84 -3.20
N LEU A 220 0.39 22.71 -3.05
CA LEU A 220 -0.93 22.65 -2.41
C LEU A 220 -0.85 22.99 -0.92
N LEU A 221 0.20 22.55 -0.21
CA LEU A 221 0.42 22.92 1.19
C LEU A 221 0.59 24.44 1.32
N GLU A 222 1.43 25.06 0.46
CA GLU A 222 1.57 26.52 0.43
C GLU A 222 0.23 27.23 0.26
N TYR A 223 -0.58 26.77 -0.69
CA TYR A 223 -1.91 27.32 -0.93
C TYR A 223 -2.84 27.15 0.27
N LEU A 224 -2.90 25.95 0.83
CA LEU A 224 -3.75 25.63 1.98
C LEU A 224 -3.35 26.44 3.22
N VAL A 225 -2.06 26.67 3.42
CA VAL A 225 -1.56 27.51 4.52
C VAL A 225 -1.95 28.97 4.29
N LYS A 226 -1.59 29.53 3.15
CA LYS A 226 -1.74 30.97 2.86
C LYS A 226 -3.21 31.40 2.68
N GLU A 227 -4.02 30.56 2.02
CA GLU A 227 -5.37 30.93 1.57
C GLU A 227 -6.49 30.25 2.39
N LYS A 228 -6.20 29.17 3.10
CA LYS A 228 -7.21 28.35 3.79
C LYS A 228 -6.97 28.20 5.30
N GLY A 229 -5.84 28.70 5.81
CA GLY A 229 -5.50 28.69 7.23
C GLY A 229 -5.17 27.31 7.79
N PHE A 230 -4.58 26.43 6.99
CA PHE A 230 -4.02 25.17 7.48
C PHE A 230 -2.70 25.43 8.18
N THR A 231 -2.47 24.75 9.30
CA THR A 231 -1.28 24.97 10.16
C THR A 231 -0.55 23.71 10.53
N VAL A 232 -1.17 22.54 10.32
CA VAL A 232 -0.59 21.25 10.66
C VAL A 232 -0.40 20.43 9.39
N PHE A 233 0.84 19.99 9.17
CA PHE A 233 1.19 19.00 8.15
C PHE A 233 1.50 17.67 8.84
N ALA A 234 0.75 16.63 8.51
CA ALA A 234 0.91 15.30 9.07
C ALA A 234 1.16 14.28 7.95
N ILE A 235 2.20 13.45 8.10
CA ILE A 235 2.69 12.52 7.07
C ILE A 235 2.64 11.08 7.56
N GLU A 236 2.52 10.13 6.61
CA GLU A 236 2.68 8.68 6.82
C GLU A 236 4.12 8.36 7.25
N GLU A 237 4.48 8.77 8.44
CA GLU A 237 5.75 8.50 9.11
C GLU A 237 5.47 8.25 10.59
N ASN A 238 6.34 7.48 11.24
CA ASN A 238 6.22 7.28 12.69
C ASN A 238 6.22 8.62 13.42
N TRP A 239 5.23 8.81 14.28
CA TRP A 239 5.08 10.06 15.01
C TRP A 239 6.34 10.49 15.78
N PRO A 240 7.01 9.61 16.56
CA PRO A 240 8.18 10.03 17.34
C PRO A 240 9.37 10.50 16.50
N GLU A 241 9.56 9.91 15.33
CA GLU A 241 10.66 10.21 14.42
C GLU A 241 10.52 11.58 13.76
N THR A 242 9.28 12.09 13.64
CA THR A 242 9.03 13.41 13.04
C THR A 242 9.32 14.59 13.96
N LEU A 243 9.44 14.37 15.28
CA LEU A 243 9.65 15.45 16.24
C LEU A 243 10.98 16.21 16.04
N ALA A 244 11.99 15.59 15.43
CA ALA A 244 13.22 16.27 15.07
C ALA A 244 13.01 17.30 13.96
N VAL A 245 12.16 16.97 12.97
CA VAL A 245 11.78 17.89 11.90
C VAL A 245 10.93 19.03 12.45
N ASP A 246 9.98 18.74 13.33
CA ASP A 246 9.15 19.78 13.95
C ASP A 246 9.98 20.79 14.76
N ARG A 247 10.95 20.33 15.56
CA ARG A 247 11.90 21.22 16.26
C ARG A 247 12.72 22.06 15.28
N TYR A 248 13.18 21.45 14.17
CA TYR A 248 13.94 22.17 13.16
C TYR A 248 13.13 23.32 12.55
N ILE A 249 11.88 23.08 12.15
CA ILE A 249 11.05 24.13 11.52
C ILE A 249 10.59 25.21 12.51
N LYS A 250 10.49 24.90 13.81
CA LYS A 250 10.02 25.85 14.84
C LYS A 250 11.17 26.61 15.50
N ALA A 251 12.18 25.90 15.99
CA ALA A 251 13.28 26.48 16.77
C ALA A 251 14.57 26.70 15.96
N GLY A 252 14.66 26.13 14.76
CA GLY A 252 15.87 26.18 13.94
C GLY A 252 17.02 25.34 14.50
N GLU A 253 16.72 24.33 15.31
CA GLU A 253 17.71 23.46 15.91
C GLU A 253 18.34 22.50 14.89
N GLY A 254 19.66 22.55 14.76
CA GLY A 254 20.43 21.67 13.88
C GLY A 254 20.34 22.04 12.41
N ASP A 255 20.39 21.03 11.54
CA ASP A 255 20.25 21.16 10.09
C ASP A 255 19.17 20.19 9.56
N VAL A 256 18.65 20.50 8.39
CA VAL A 256 17.53 19.76 7.79
C VAL A 256 17.88 18.29 7.51
N LYS A 257 19.11 17.98 7.06
CA LYS A 257 19.53 16.60 6.76
C LYS A 257 19.59 15.77 8.02
N THR A 258 20.13 16.32 9.12
CA THR A 258 20.16 15.68 10.44
C THR A 258 18.74 15.43 10.95
N ALA A 259 17.84 16.42 10.84
CA ALA A 259 16.44 16.25 11.23
C ALA A 259 15.74 15.14 10.41
N MET A 260 15.86 15.18 9.08
CA MET A 260 15.29 14.19 8.17
C MET A 260 15.92 12.78 8.34
N SER A 261 17.17 12.69 8.80
CA SER A 261 17.82 11.39 9.03
C SER A 261 17.09 10.55 10.09
N LYS A 262 16.36 11.19 11.02
CA LYS A 262 15.57 10.53 12.06
C LYS A 262 14.30 9.87 11.54
N MET A 263 13.78 10.31 10.40
CA MET A 263 12.61 9.69 9.79
C MET A 263 12.91 8.23 9.44
N TYR A 264 11.94 7.35 9.66
CA TYR A 264 12.10 5.91 9.45
C TYR A 264 11.95 5.54 7.97
N ILE A 265 10.94 6.09 7.28
CA ILE A 265 10.61 5.72 5.90
C ILE A 265 11.60 6.38 4.94
N PRO A 266 12.38 5.58 4.18
CA PRO A 266 13.46 6.12 3.34
C PRO A 266 12.96 6.93 2.14
N PHE A 267 11.70 6.74 1.73
CA PHE A 267 11.10 7.47 0.61
C PHE A 267 10.93 8.97 0.89
N TRP A 268 10.88 9.37 2.16
CA TRP A 268 10.78 10.79 2.53
C TRP A 268 12.12 11.51 2.53
N LYS A 269 13.25 10.80 2.37
CA LYS A 269 14.60 11.37 2.37
C LYS A 269 14.97 11.84 0.96
N THR A 270 14.25 12.84 0.47
CA THR A 270 14.40 13.40 -0.87
C THR A 270 14.70 14.90 -0.82
N GLU A 271 15.22 15.43 -1.94
CA GLU A 271 15.42 16.88 -2.09
C GLU A 271 14.09 17.61 -2.04
N GLU A 272 13.06 17.07 -2.66
CA GLU A 272 11.71 17.66 -2.70
C GLU A 272 11.11 17.78 -1.29
N MET A 273 11.29 16.77 -0.43
CA MET A 273 10.85 16.83 0.97
C MET A 273 11.67 17.82 1.77
N ARG A 274 13.00 17.87 1.53
CA ARG A 274 13.86 18.90 2.13
C ARG A 274 13.37 20.30 1.78
N ASP A 275 13.09 20.56 0.51
CA ASP A 275 12.66 21.88 0.05
C ASP A 275 11.33 22.30 0.69
N MET A 276 10.41 21.37 0.91
CA MET A 276 9.16 21.62 1.64
C MET A 276 9.42 21.92 3.13
N ILE A 277 10.30 21.17 3.80
CA ILE A 277 10.64 21.38 5.20
C ILE A 277 11.35 22.75 5.39
N GLU A 278 12.25 23.11 4.46
CA GLU A 278 12.91 24.43 4.48
C GLU A 278 11.89 25.55 4.28
N TRP A 279 10.96 25.41 3.34
CA TRP A 279 9.87 26.36 3.16
C TRP A 279 9.02 26.51 4.43
N MET A 280 8.68 25.41 5.11
CA MET A 280 7.93 25.48 6.38
C MET A 280 8.72 26.25 7.46
N ARG A 281 10.03 26.04 7.52
CA ARG A 281 10.91 26.78 8.43
C ARG A 281 10.95 28.27 8.09
N GLU A 282 11.19 28.60 6.82
CA GLU A 282 11.20 29.98 6.34
C GLU A 282 9.88 30.70 6.66
N PHE A 283 8.75 30.01 6.43
CA PHE A 283 7.44 30.53 6.79
C PHE A 283 7.35 30.80 8.30
N ASN A 284 7.75 29.87 9.15
CA ASN A 284 7.69 30.04 10.61
C ASN A 284 8.60 31.16 11.13
N GLN A 285 9.68 31.46 10.44
CA GLN A 285 10.65 32.52 10.81
C GLN A 285 10.33 33.87 10.16
N ALA A 286 9.38 33.92 9.24
CA ALA A 286 9.01 35.16 8.57
C ALA A 286 8.47 36.19 9.60
N PRO A 287 8.82 37.49 9.47
CA PRO A 287 8.29 38.51 10.34
C PRO A 287 6.77 38.69 10.12
N GLY A 288 6.03 38.89 11.20
CA GLY A 288 4.60 39.14 11.14
C GLY A 288 3.81 38.30 12.12
N ASN A 289 2.51 38.55 12.20
CA ASN A 289 1.58 37.77 13.02
C ASN A 289 0.92 36.70 12.13
N HIS A 290 1.57 35.57 11.97
CA HIS A 290 1.03 34.40 11.26
C HIS A 290 1.10 33.16 12.17
N PRO A 291 0.25 32.15 11.92
CA PRO A 291 0.28 30.93 12.70
C PRO A 291 1.58 30.14 12.43
N ILE A 292 2.03 29.41 13.44
CA ILE A 292 3.22 28.55 13.34
C ILE A 292 2.83 27.22 12.73
N LEU A 293 3.53 26.82 11.68
CA LEU A 293 3.35 25.51 11.04
C LEU A 293 3.98 24.41 11.91
N THR A 294 3.30 23.28 11.94
CA THR A 294 3.74 22.08 12.65
C THR A 294 3.93 20.94 11.64
N PHE A 295 5.03 20.21 11.78
CA PHE A 295 5.30 18.96 11.06
C PHE A 295 5.14 17.77 12.01
N THR A 296 4.32 16.79 11.67
CA THR A 296 4.08 15.61 12.52
C THR A 296 3.87 14.35 11.69
N GLY A 297 3.95 13.18 12.34
CA GLY A 297 3.60 11.89 11.77
C GLY A 297 2.36 11.30 12.42
N PHE A 298 1.81 10.25 11.81
CA PHE A 298 0.68 9.52 12.39
C PHE A 298 0.84 7.99 12.30
N ASP A 299 1.96 7.49 11.76
CA ASP A 299 2.25 6.07 11.68
C ASP A 299 2.88 5.53 12.98
N MET A 300 2.95 4.21 13.08
CA MET A 300 3.41 3.49 14.28
C MET A 300 4.16 2.19 13.90
N ALA A 301 4.81 2.15 12.73
CA ALA A 301 5.47 0.95 12.22
C ALA A 301 6.67 0.48 13.07
N LYS A 302 7.28 1.37 13.87
CA LYS A 302 8.39 1.08 14.79
C LYS A 302 8.07 1.62 16.18
N GLY A 303 8.47 0.87 17.21
CA GLY A 303 8.21 1.21 18.60
C GLY A 303 9.41 1.71 19.41
N SER A 304 10.63 1.50 18.92
CA SER A 304 11.85 1.76 19.73
C SER A 304 12.04 3.23 20.10
N VAL A 305 11.79 4.15 19.17
CA VAL A 305 11.92 5.59 19.45
C VAL A 305 10.83 6.05 20.40
N ALA A 306 9.60 5.57 20.21
CA ALA A 306 8.49 5.82 21.12
C ALA A 306 8.78 5.31 22.53
N ALA A 307 9.29 4.08 22.66
CA ALA A 307 9.70 3.51 23.93
C ALA A 307 10.78 4.34 24.64
N GLN A 308 11.77 4.85 23.87
CA GLN A 308 12.80 5.72 24.43
C GLN A 308 12.22 7.04 24.97
N GLN A 309 11.28 7.65 24.25
CA GLN A 309 10.60 8.88 24.73
C GLN A 309 9.82 8.63 26.02
N VAL A 310 9.17 7.46 26.15
CA VAL A 310 8.53 7.07 27.41
C VAL A 310 9.53 6.99 28.54
N LEU A 311 10.69 6.34 28.30
CA LEU A 311 11.74 6.20 29.32
C LEU A 311 12.33 7.57 29.71
N ASP A 312 12.53 8.46 28.76
CA ASP A 312 13.07 9.80 29.01
C ASP A 312 12.09 10.63 29.86
N TYR A 313 10.80 10.59 29.53
CA TYR A 313 9.76 11.21 30.35
C TYR A 313 9.73 10.63 31.78
N LEU A 314 9.75 9.31 31.92
CA LEU A 314 9.70 8.65 33.22
C LEU A 314 10.95 8.95 34.06
N LYS A 315 12.16 8.97 33.49
CA LYS A 315 13.39 9.34 34.16
C LYS A 315 13.30 10.76 34.75
N GLN A 316 12.68 11.67 34.03
CA GLN A 316 12.57 13.07 34.46
C GLN A 316 11.46 13.31 35.49
N TYR A 317 10.29 12.67 35.32
CA TYR A 317 9.07 13.03 36.06
C TYR A 317 8.49 11.91 36.94
N SER A 318 8.91 10.67 36.73
CA SER A 318 8.39 9.51 37.47
C SER A 318 9.43 8.41 37.61
N PRO A 319 10.61 8.67 38.21
CA PRO A 319 11.75 7.74 38.19
C PRO A 319 11.45 6.35 38.79
N GLY A 320 10.49 6.24 39.69
CA GLY A 320 10.07 4.97 40.28
C GLY A 320 9.40 4.02 39.28
N GLU A 321 8.95 4.53 38.10
CA GLU A 321 8.34 3.71 37.04
C GLU A 321 9.35 3.20 36.00
N VAL A 322 10.58 3.76 35.99
CA VAL A 322 11.61 3.45 34.99
C VAL A 322 11.97 1.97 34.95
N PRO A 323 12.25 1.26 36.07
CA PRO A 323 12.66 -0.15 35.99
C PRO A 323 11.60 -1.04 35.34
N ALA A 324 10.32 -0.77 35.59
CA ALA A 324 9.23 -1.54 35.01
C ALA A 324 9.06 -1.27 33.50
N ALA A 325 9.26 -0.02 33.08
CA ALA A 325 9.18 0.35 31.67
C ALA A 325 10.41 -0.15 30.87
N GLU A 326 11.62 -0.08 31.43
CA GLU A 326 12.83 -0.66 30.82
C GLU A 326 12.68 -2.16 30.59
N ALA A 327 12.18 -2.89 31.58
CA ALA A 327 11.90 -4.31 31.47
C ALA A 327 10.85 -4.60 30.38
N ALA A 328 9.78 -3.80 30.33
CA ALA A 328 8.71 -3.93 29.33
C ALA A 328 9.20 -3.72 27.88
N TYR A 329 10.10 -2.78 27.66
CA TYR A 329 10.59 -2.41 26.33
C TYR A 329 11.89 -3.10 25.91
N ALA A 330 12.50 -3.95 26.76
CA ALA A 330 13.78 -4.61 26.49
C ALA A 330 13.85 -5.42 25.19
N GLY A 331 12.71 -5.86 24.66
CA GLY A 331 12.60 -6.60 23.40
C GLY A 331 12.24 -5.75 22.18
N MET A 332 11.93 -4.46 22.33
CA MET A 332 11.32 -3.62 21.30
C MET A 332 12.18 -3.52 20.03
N SER A 333 13.47 -3.24 20.16
CA SER A 333 14.38 -3.15 19.02
C SER A 333 14.48 -4.46 18.21
N LYS A 334 14.37 -5.61 18.87
CA LYS A 334 14.35 -6.91 18.18
C LYS A 334 13.05 -7.12 17.40
N ILE A 335 11.94 -6.61 17.93
CA ILE A 335 10.64 -6.64 17.25
C ILE A 335 10.65 -5.72 16.04
N ASP A 336 11.19 -4.53 16.16
CA ASP A 336 11.29 -3.57 15.06
C ASP A 336 12.06 -4.11 13.85
N ASN A 337 13.06 -4.96 14.09
CA ASN A 337 13.92 -5.55 13.05
C ASN A 337 13.43 -6.94 12.57
N ALA A 338 12.48 -7.57 13.25
CA ALA A 338 11.86 -8.80 12.80
C ALA A 338 10.75 -8.50 11.80
N GLY A 339 10.48 -9.44 10.88
CA GLY A 339 9.37 -9.30 9.94
C GLY A 339 8.00 -9.07 10.62
N LEU A 340 6.95 -8.84 9.84
CA LEU A 340 5.61 -8.46 10.31
C LEU A 340 4.95 -9.42 11.31
N TYR A 341 5.40 -10.68 11.37
CA TYR A 341 4.80 -11.72 12.21
C TYR A 341 5.88 -12.39 13.07
N ASN A 342 5.83 -12.13 14.36
CA ASN A 342 6.82 -12.62 15.31
C ASN A 342 6.16 -12.98 16.64
N ASP A 343 6.27 -14.25 17.08
CA ASP A 343 5.69 -14.72 18.34
C ASP A 343 6.22 -13.98 19.58
N ARG A 344 7.46 -13.46 19.53
CA ARG A 344 8.02 -12.61 20.60
C ARG A 344 7.25 -11.30 20.77
N ALA A 345 6.61 -10.81 19.70
CA ALA A 345 5.82 -9.58 19.78
C ALA A 345 4.69 -9.67 20.82
N LYS A 346 4.12 -10.86 21.04
CA LYS A 346 3.05 -11.05 22.00
C LYS A 346 3.49 -10.70 23.44
N SER A 347 4.65 -11.19 23.88
CA SER A 347 5.14 -10.89 25.23
C SER A 347 5.44 -9.41 25.43
N VAL A 348 6.11 -8.78 24.46
CA VAL A 348 6.41 -7.33 24.54
C VAL A 348 5.12 -6.51 24.43
N TYR A 349 4.15 -6.94 23.62
CA TYR A 349 2.84 -6.34 23.53
C TYR A 349 2.11 -6.29 24.88
N GLU A 350 2.06 -7.42 25.61
CA GLU A 350 1.41 -7.48 26.93
C GLU A 350 2.08 -6.54 27.94
N GLN A 351 3.41 -6.45 27.90
CA GLN A 351 4.18 -5.57 28.77
C GLN A 351 4.03 -4.09 28.36
N ALA A 352 4.04 -3.77 27.08
CA ALA A 352 3.77 -2.41 26.58
C ALA A 352 2.35 -1.95 26.96
N ALA A 353 1.36 -2.85 26.89
CA ALA A 353 0.00 -2.56 27.36
C ALA A 353 -0.04 -2.22 28.86
N ALA A 354 0.78 -2.90 29.69
CA ALA A 354 0.88 -2.59 31.12
C ALA A 354 1.48 -1.22 31.37
N VAL A 355 2.49 -0.80 30.58
CA VAL A 355 3.05 0.56 30.67
C VAL A 355 1.98 1.60 30.32
N LEU A 356 1.26 1.41 29.21
CA LEU A 356 0.18 2.34 28.81
C LEU A 356 -0.88 2.46 29.89
N LYS A 357 -1.32 1.34 30.48
CA LYS A 357 -2.27 1.33 31.59
C LYS A 357 -1.75 2.09 32.82
N ARG A 358 -0.43 2.06 33.08
CA ARG A 358 0.18 2.83 34.18
C ARG A 358 0.08 4.33 33.93
N PHE A 359 0.30 4.80 32.72
CA PHE A 359 0.07 6.20 32.35
C PHE A 359 -1.36 6.62 32.66
N ASP A 360 -2.36 5.81 32.28
CA ASP A 360 -3.77 6.11 32.52
C ASP A 360 -4.08 6.12 34.03
N SER A 361 -3.63 5.11 34.78
CA SER A 361 -3.91 5.00 36.21
C SER A 361 -3.20 6.04 37.08
N LYS A 362 -2.07 6.59 36.63
CA LYS A 362 -1.25 7.58 37.36
C LYS A 362 -1.34 8.99 36.75
N ARG A 363 -2.30 9.24 35.88
CA ARG A 363 -2.45 10.49 35.14
C ARG A 363 -2.29 11.72 36.03
N ALA A 364 -3.10 11.84 37.08
CA ALA A 364 -3.10 13.03 37.93
C ALA A 364 -1.73 13.29 38.60
N ALA A 365 -1.04 12.23 39.02
CA ALA A 365 0.28 12.35 39.63
C ALA A 365 1.36 12.76 38.59
N MET A 366 1.31 12.17 37.39
CA MET A 366 2.26 12.45 36.32
C MET A 366 2.05 13.83 35.71
N GLU A 367 0.80 14.28 35.50
CA GLU A 367 0.49 15.64 35.05
C GLU A 367 0.94 16.69 36.07
N LYS A 368 0.77 16.44 37.38
CA LYS A 368 1.26 17.33 38.43
C LYS A 368 2.77 17.40 38.46
N ALA A 369 3.48 16.32 38.21
CA ALA A 369 4.94 16.28 38.20
C ALA A 369 5.54 16.94 36.93
N SER A 370 4.81 16.97 35.82
CA SER A 370 5.26 17.52 34.55
C SER A 370 4.31 18.62 34.04
N SER A 371 3.43 18.28 33.13
CA SER A 371 2.32 19.11 32.67
C SER A 371 1.29 18.21 31.93
N PRO A 372 0.04 18.66 31.71
CA PRO A 372 -0.94 17.93 30.91
C PRO A 372 -0.45 17.61 29.49
N ALA A 373 0.25 18.54 28.85
CA ALA A 373 0.81 18.34 27.50
C ALA A 373 1.95 17.31 27.50
N ALA A 374 2.91 17.42 28.42
CA ALA A 374 4.02 16.47 28.52
C ALA A 374 3.53 15.04 28.84
N TRP A 375 2.53 14.90 29.73
CA TRP A 375 1.90 13.62 30.01
C TRP A 375 1.18 13.06 28.78
N ARG A 376 0.38 13.89 28.08
CA ARG A 376 -0.35 13.51 26.87
C ARG A 376 0.61 12.94 25.83
N ASP A 377 1.71 13.63 25.55
CA ASP A 377 2.68 13.25 24.53
C ASP A 377 3.44 11.97 24.93
N ALA A 378 3.83 11.84 26.20
CA ALA A 378 4.47 10.62 26.71
C ALA A 378 3.50 9.41 26.72
N ARG A 379 2.24 9.63 27.07
CA ARG A 379 1.20 8.61 26.97
C ARG A 379 0.97 8.18 25.51
N HIS A 380 0.99 9.13 24.57
CA HIS A 380 0.88 8.78 23.15
C HIS A 380 2.10 8.01 22.66
N ALA A 381 3.30 8.35 23.10
CA ALA A 381 4.50 7.55 22.85
C ALA A 381 4.33 6.10 23.36
N ALA A 382 3.77 5.93 24.56
CA ALA A 382 3.46 4.59 25.10
C ALA A 382 2.40 3.86 24.24
N ALA A 383 1.41 4.58 23.70
CA ALA A 383 0.41 4.02 22.78
C ALA A 383 1.05 3.60 21.44
N VAL A 384 1.92 4.42 20.84
CA VAL A 384 2.66 4.08 19.62
C VAL A 384 3.56 2.86 19.82
N ALA A 385 4.29 2.78 20.94
CA ALA A 385 5.10 1.60 21.27
C ALA A 385 4.24 0.32 21.38
N TYR A 386 3.07 0.41 22.00
CA TYR A 386 2.10 -0.67 22.08
C TYR A 386 1.55 -1.06 20.70
N GLN A 387 1.14 -0.08 19.89
CA GLN A 387 0.61 -0.29 18.53
C GLN A 387 1.64 -0.98 17.64
N ALA A 388 2.90 -0.58 17.70
CA ALA A 388 4.00 -1.19 16.95
C ALA A 388 4.17 -2.68 17.25
N CYS A 389 4.02 -3.09 18.51
CA CYS A 389 4.04 -4.50 18.90
C CYS A 389 2.79 -5.23 18.42
N ALA A 390 1.62 -4.63 18.61
CA ALA A 390 0.33 -5.22 18.27
C ALA A 390 0.20 -5.50 16.77
N MET A 391 0.73 -4.62 15.92
CA MET A 391 0.75 -4.81 14.47
C MET A 391 1.46 -6.12 14.05
N ARG A 392 2.39 -6.60 14.86
CA ARG A 392 3.19 -7.81 14.59
C ARG A 392 2.59 -9.10 15.17
N ILE A 393 1.45 -9.00 15.82
CA ILE A 393 0.74 -10.19 16.32
C ILE A 393 0.07 -10.89 15.15
N PRO A 394 0.20 -12.23 15.01
CA PRO A 394 -0.50 -12.98 13.97
C PRO A 394 -2.00 -12.69 13.96
N GLY A 395 -2.53 -12.34 12.79
CA GLY A 395 -3.93 -11.99 12.57
C GLY A 395 -4.26 -10.49 12.55
N ASN A 396 -3.40 -9.62 13.09
CA ASN A 396 -3.63 -8.17 13.05
C ASN A 396 -3.28 -7.56 11.68
N GLY A 397 -2.07 -7.79 11.18
CA GLY A 397 -1.67 -7.41 9.82
C GLY A 397 -1.83 -5.93 9.44
N SER A 398 -1.96 -5.67 8.15
CA SER A 398 -2.07 -4.31 7.60
C SER A 398 -3.34 -3.57 8.00
N ASN A 399 -4.43 -4.29 8.30
CA ASN A 399 -5.69 -3.67 8.73
C ASN A 399 -5.55 -2.94 10.06
N TYR A 400 -4.79 -3.55 10.98
CA TYR A 400 -4.50 -2.94 12.26
C TYR A 400 -3.70 -1.65 12.10
N ARG A 401 -2.71 -1.61 11.16
CA ARG A 401 -1.95 -0.39 10.89
C ARG A 401 -2.85 0.75 10.41
N ASP A 402 -3.73 0.50 9.45
CA ASP A 402 -4.68 1.49 8.94
C ASP A 402 -5.61 2.03 10.05
N GLU A 403 -6.13 1.15 10.91
CA GLU A 403 -6.96 1.55 12.05
C GLU A 403 -6.18 2.41 13.06
N MET A 404 -4.93 2.02 13.38
CA MET A 404 -4.12 2.77 14.33
C MET A 404 -3.66 4.11 13.77
N MET A 405 -3.31 4.19 12.48
CA MET A 405 -3.04 5.47 11.83
C MET A 405 -4.25 6.40 11.90
N ALA A 406 -5.47 5.88 11.68
CA ALA A 406 -6.68 6.68 11.85
C ALA A 406 -6.83 7.20 13.29
N LYS A 407 -6.66 6.35 14.30
CA LYS A 407 -6.70 6.74 15.72
C LYS A 407 -5.62 7.77 16.08
N ASN A 408 -4.44 7.66 15.49
CA ASN A 408 -3.37 8.64 15.71
C ASN A 408 -3.73 10.00 15.07
N VAL A 409 -4.35 10.01 13.88
CA VAL A 409 -4.89 11.25 13.27
C VAL A 409 -6.02 11.83 14.12
N GLU A 410 -6.92 11.02 14.66
CA GLU A 410 -7.97 11.45 15.58
C GLU A 410 -7.36 12.09 16.84
N TRP A 411 -6.34 11.46 17.43
CA TRP A 411 -5.62 12.01 18.57
C TRP A 411 -4.96 13.36 18.24
N LEU A 412 -4.30 13.48 17.07
CA LEU A 412 -3.76 14.76 16.62
C LEU A 412 -4.88 15.81 16.52
N ALA A 413 -5.99 15.47 15.91
CA ALA A 413 -7.08 16.41 15.68
C ALA A 413 -7.83 16.80 16.96
N ASP A 414 -8.04 15.88 17.89
CA ASP A 414 -8.91 16.11 19.05
C ASP A 414 -8.14 16.56 20.28
N GLU A 415 -6.90 16.07 20.47
CA GLU A 415 -6.14 16.33 21.70
C GLU A 415 -4.95 17.28 21.51
N VAL A 416 -4.29 17.25 20.34
CA VAL A 416 -3.11 18.10 20.09
C VAL A 416 -3.49 19.40 19.39
N PHE A 417 -4.33 19.31 18.36
CA PHE A 417 -4.68 20.40 17.46
C PHE A 417 -6.21 20.57 17.33
N PRO A 418 -6.95 20.77 18.44
CA PRO A 418 -8.41 20.72 18.43
C PRO A 418 -9.08 21.79 17.54
N ASN A 419 -8.39 22.91 17.28
CA ASN A 419 -8.90 24.05 16.53
C ASN A 419 -8.21 24.26 15.18
N GLU A 420 -7.19 23.51 14.87
CA GLU A 420 -6.36 23.67 13.68
C GLU A 420 -6.89 22.83 12.51
N LYS A 421 -6.52 23.23 11.31
CA LYS A 421 -6.72 22.50 10.09
C LYS A 421 -5.49 21.69 9.73
N ILE A 422 -5.68 20.45 9.31
CA ILE A 422 -4.64 19.46 9.12
C ILE A 422 -4.56 19.02 7.66
N VAL A 423 -3.37 19.08 7.06
CA VAL A 423 -3.06 18.43 5.79
C VAL A 423 -2.48 17.05 6.10
N LEU A 424 -3.07 15.98 5.55
CA LEU A 424 -2.54 14.62 5.65
C LEU A 424 -1.84 14.25 4.34
N TRP A 425 -0.70 13.59 4.44
CA TRP A 425 0.03 13.01 3.31
C TRP A 425 0.24 11.52 3.57
N ALA A 426 -0.34 10.68 2.72
CA ALA A 426 -0.10 9.24 2.70
C ALA A 426 -0.35 8.65 1.31
N HIS A 427 -0.04 7.36 1.14
CA HIS A 427 -0.39 6.63 -0.07
C HIS A 427 -1.90 6.68 -0.35
N ASN A 428 -2.29 6.63 -1.62
CA ASN A 428 -3.68 6.59 -2.07
C ASN A 428 -4.53 5.55 -1.34
N ASP A 429 -3.97 4.35 -1.08
CA ASP A 429 -4.68 3.28 -0.40
C ASP A 429 -4.97 3.59 1.07
N HIS A 430 -4.16 4.43 1.72
CA HIS A 430 -4.39 4.84 3.11
C HIS A 430 -5.38 5.99 3.23
N VAL A 431 -5.30 6.99 2.34
CA VAL A 431 -6.21 8.15 2.40
C VAL A 431 -7.57 7.88 1.79
N GLY A 432 -7.69 6.93 0.86
CA GLY A 432 -8.95 6.61 0.19
C GLY A 432 -10.04 6.17 1.16
N PHE A 433 -11.26 6.73 0.99
CA PHE A 433 -12.39 6.44 1.90
C PHE A 433 -13.33 5.34 1.40
N GLY A 434 -12.93 4.61 0.35
CA GLY A 434 -13.67 3.48 -0.22
C GLY A 434 -13.10 3.06 -1.57
N GLY A 435 -13.93 2.44 -2.42
CA GLY A 435 -13.57 2.12 -3.82
C GLY A 435 -12.53 1.01 -4.00
N SER A 436 -11.97 0.48 -2.92
CA SER A 436 -11.15 -0.72 -2.90
C SER A 436 -11.88 -1.83 -2.16
N VAL A 437 -11.66 -3.06 -2.61
CA VAL A 437 -12.22 -4.24 -1.97
C VAL A 437 -11.20 -4.79 -0.99
N GLY A 438 -11.61 -4.99 0.24
CA GLY A 438 -10.72 -5.49 1.29
C GLY A 438 -11.02 -4.86 2.65
N PRO A 439 -10.04 -4.95 3.55
CA PRO A 439 -10.21 -4.41 4.89
C PRO A 439 -10.28 -2.88 4.90
N LYS A 440 -10.97 -2.36 5.89
CA LYS A 440 -11.18 -0.92 6.10
C LYS A 440 -9.83 -0.20 6.23
N LYS A 441 -9.64 0.83 5.41
CA LYS A 441 -8.44 1.66 5.35
C LYS A 441 -8.53 2.89 6.25
N MET A 442 -7.40 3.55 6.51
CA MET A 442 -7.33 4.76 7.34
C MET A 442 -8.36 5.81 6.91
N GLY A 443 -8.42 6.14 5.62
CA GLY A 443 -9.35 7.13 5.08
C GLY A 443 -10.82 6.79 5.30
N MET A 444 -11.18 5.50 5.33
CA MET A 444 -12.55 5.05 5.63
C MET A 444 -12.93 5.34 7.09
N TRP A 445 -12.00 5.10 8.04
CA TRP A 445 -12.20 5.43 9.45
C TRP A 445 -12.33 6.94 9.64
N LEU A 446 -11.45 7.70 9.00
CA LEU A 446 -11.45 9.17 9.10
C LEU A 446 -12.68 9.78 8.44
N LYS A 447 -13.14 9.27 7.30
CA LYS A 447 -14.36 9.76 6.64
C LYS A 447 -15.61 9.48 7.48
N ASP A 448 -15.68 8.32 8.15
CA ASP A 448 -16.76 8.03 9.11
C ASP A 448 -16.77 9.02 10.28
N ARG A 449 -15.58 9.43 10.77
CA ARG A 449 -15.43 10.36 11.90
C ARG A 449 -15.67 11.82 11.52
N PHE A 450 -15.09 12.27 10.39
CA PHE A 450 -15.06 13.69 10.02
C PHE A 450 -16.09 14.07 8.93
N GLY A 451 -16.64 13.09 8.22
CA GLY A 451 -17.67 13.30 7.20
C GLY A 451 -17.30 14.35 6.17
N GLY A 452 -18.15 15.35 5.99
CA GLY A 452 -17.93 16.47 5.06
C GLY A 452 -16.82 17.45 5.50
N LYS A 453 -16.27 17.31 6.71
CA LYS A 453 -15.11 18.10 7.17
C LYS A 453 -13.76 17.50 6.71
N MET A 454 -13.78 16.43 5.93
CA MET A 454 -12.60 15.82 5.31
C MET A 454 -12.76 15.80 3.80
N TYR A 455 -11.78 16.38 3.09
CA TYR A 455 -11.66 16.33 1.63
C TYR A 455 -10.45 15.48 1.25
N VAL A 456 -10.65 14.50 0.39
CA VAL A 456 -9.60 13.54 -0.02
C VAL A 456 -9.29 13.70 -1.49
N THR A 457 -8.02 13.95 -1.82
CA THR A 457 -7.52 14.05 -3.19
C THR A 457 -6.62 12.85 -3.50
N GLY A 458 -7.04 12.02 -4.46
CA GLY A 458 -6.21 10.97 -5.03
C GLY A 458 -5.22 11.51 -6.06
N PHE A 459 -4.18 10.72 -6.36
CA PHE A 459 -3.18 11.08 -7.37
C PHE A 459 -3.00 9.92 -8.34
N ALA A 460 -2.93 10.24 -9.63
CA ALA A 460 -2.77 9.29 -10.70
C ALA A 460 -1.72 9.78 -11.71
N PHE A 461 -1.08 8.87 -12.44
CA PHE A 461 -0.11 9.21 -13.48
C PHE A 461 -0.13 8.18 -14.61
N ARG A 462 0.32 8.59 -15.79
CA ARG A 462 0.25 7.77 -17.00
C ARG A 462 1.49 6.91 -17.22
N ARG A 463 2.67 7.51 -17.10
CA ARG A 463 3.97 6.94 -17.46
C ARG A 463 5.12 7.73 -16.85
N GLY A 464 6.36 7.31 -17.13
CA GLY A 464 7.57 8.06 -16.80
C GLY A 464 8.52 7.29 -15.94
N GLN A 465 8.90 7.84 -14.79
CA GLN A 465 9.82 7.21 -13.84
C GLN A 465 9.31 7.37 -12.41
N LEU A 466 9.75 6.47 -11.55
CA LEU A 466 9.59 6.58 -10.11
C LEU A 466 10.80 5.99 -9.37
N ARG A 467 10.97 6.37 -8.12
CA ARG A 467 11.95 5.80 -7.19
C ARG A 467 11.24 4.83 -6.26
N ALA A 468 11.61 3.55 -6.29
CA ALA A 468 10.98 2.51 -5.49
C ALA A 468 11.94 1.38 -5.16
N THR A 469 11.59 0.56 -4.17
CA THR A 469 12.21 -0.74 -3.96
C THR A 469 11.86 -1.65 -5.13
N GLY A 470 12.85 -2.14 -5.85
CA GLY A 470 12.64 -3.11 -6.93
C GLY A 470 12.29 -4.49 -6.38
N GLN A 471 11.54 -5.27 -7.16
CA GLN A 471 11.16 -6.62 -6.77
C GLN A 471 11.38 -7.65 -7.90
N PRO A 472 12.61 -7.82 -8.43
CA PRO A 472 12.92 -8.82 -9.45
C PRO A 472 12.82 -10.24 -8.87
N GLY A 473 12.17 -11.15 -9.60
CA GLY A 473 11.89 -12.51 -9.12
C GLY A 473 11.23 -12.53 -7.74
N GLY A 474 10.55 -11.42 -7.37
CA GLY A 474 9.89 -11.19 -6.08
C GLY A 474 10.83 -10.96 -4.89
N ARG A 475 12.11 -10.78 -5.10
CA ARG A 475 13.07 -10.38 -4.05
C ARG A 475 13.11 -8.86 -3.96
N PHE A 476 13.02 -8.35 -2.75
CA PHE A 476 13.28 -6.94 -2.52
C PHE A 476 14.76 -6.63 -2.73
N VAL A 477 15.01 -5.60 -3.54
CA VAL A 477 16.35 -5.02 -3.76
C VAL A 477 16.35 -3.56 -3.29
N ASP A 478 17.51 -2.91 -3.38
CA ASP A 478 17.64 -1.52 -2.96
C ASP A 478 16.69 -0.59 -3.73
N ILE A 479 16.39 0.55 -3.12
CA ILE A 479 15.61 1.61 -3.76
C ILE A 479 16.39 2.14 -4.98
N ALA A 480 15.74 2.14 -6.13
CA ALA A 480 16.31 2.59 -7.40
C ALA A 480 15.28 3.36 -8.23
N VAL A 481 15.74 3.98 -9.30
CA VAL A 481 14.87 4.56 -10.34
C VAL A 481 14.38 3.44 -11.26
N HIS A 482 13.09 3.42 -11.51
CA HIS A 482 12.44 2.48 -12.42
C HIS A 482 11.67 3.23 -13.50
N ASP A 483 11.78 2.75 -14.74
CA ASP A 483 10.95 3.23 -15.84
C ASP A 483 9.55 2.63 -15.73
N VAL A 484 8.55 3.50 -15.90
CA VAL A 484 7.14 3.14 -15.89
C VAL A 484 6.60 3.24 -17.30
N PRO A 485 6.26 2.12 -17.95
CA PRO A 485 5.69 2.17 -19.29
C PRO A 485 4.33 2.88 -19.26
N PRO A 486 3.85 3.37 -20.43
CA PRO A 486 2.49 3.90 -20.51
C PRO A 486 1.48 2.90 -19.99
N ALA A 487 0.57 3.33 -19.11
CA ALA A 487 -0.49 2.48 -18.59
C ALA A 487 -1.29 1.84 -19.74
N PRO A 488 -1.65 0.56 -19.67
CA PRO A 488 -2.29 -0.17 -20.77
C PRO A 488 -3.57 0.52 -21.27
N GLU A 489 -3.83 0.41 -22.58
CA GLU A 489 -5.09 0.91 -23.15
C GLU A 489 -6.30 0.35 -22.44
N GLY A 490 -7.30 1.21 -22.21
CA GLY A 490 -8.52 0.89 -21.47
C GLY A 490 -8.35 0.80 -19.96
N SER A 491 -7.12 1.01 -19.41
CA SER A 491 -6.93 1.25 -17.98
C SER A 491 -7.40 2.65 -17.58
N GLY A 492 -7.66 2.87 -16.29
CA GLY A 492 -8.13 4.15 -15.80
C GLY A 492 -7.17 5.30 -16.11
N ASP A 493 -5.85 5.08 -15.93
CA ASP A 493 -4.85 6.11 -16.22
C ASP A 493 -4.73 6.41 -17.73
N ALA A 494 -4.98 5.42 -18.58
CA ALA A 494 -5.03 5.63 -20.03
C ALA A 494 -6.23 6.48 -20.45
N VAL A 495 -7.39 6.26 -19.80
CA VAL A 495 -8.62 7.03 -20.05
C VAL A 495 -8.45 8.48 -19.57
N LEU A 496 -7.86 8.69 -18.38
CA LEU A 496 -7.55 10.02 -17.87
C LEU A 496 -6.63 10.79 -18.82
N SER A 497 -5.58 10.13 -19.31
CA SER A 497 -4.62 10.69 -20.30
C SER A 497 -5.27 11.09 -21.61
N ALA A 498 -6.33 10.39 -22.05
CA ALA A 498 -7.04 10.68 -23.30
C ALA A 498 -7.70 12.09 -23.32
N ALA A 499 -7.83 12.75 -22.17
CA ALA A 499 -8.24 14.14 -22.10
C ALA A 499 -7.23 15.09 -22.77
N GLY A 500 -5.96 14.68 -22.95
CA GLY A 500 -4.92 15.49 -23.58
C GLY A 500 -4.42 16.66 -22.73
N MET A 501 -4.68 16.63 -21.43
CA MET A 501 -4.20 17.60 -20.45
C MET A 501 -3.06 16.97 -19.65
N PRO A 502 -1.82 17.49 -19.70
CA PRO A 502 -0.67 16.86 -19.07
C PRO A 502 -0.70 16.92 -17.53
N LEU A 503 -1.41 17.90 -16.96
CA LEU A 503 -1.57 18.10 -15.54
C LEU A 503 -2.94 18.74 -15.27
N PHE A 504 -3.76 18.13 -14.43
CA PHE A 504 -5.07 18.69 -14.10
C PHE A 504 -5.55 18.26 -12.70
N PHE A 505 -6.47 19.05 -12.17
CA PHE A 505 -7.31 18.72 -11.03
C PHE A 505 -8.75 18.43 -11.49
N LEU A 506 -9.35 17.35 -11.00
CA LEU A 506 -10.76 17.00 -11.18
C LEU A 506 -11.43 16.99 -9.80
N ASP A 507 -12.43 17.82 -9.60
CA ASP A 507 -13.36 17.70 -8.46
C ASP A 507 -14.38 16.60 -8.78
N ILE A 508 -14.09 15.38 -8.32
CA ILE A 508 -14.95 14.20 -8.55
C ILE A 508 -16.34 14.41 -7.94
N SER A 509 -16.38 15.01 -6.75
CA SER A 509 -17.65 15.28 -6.04
C SER A 509 -18.58 16.20 -6.82
N GLY A 510 -18.02 17.05 -7.67
CA GLY A 510 -18.76 17.99 -8.53
C GLY A 510 -19.24 17.38 -9.85
N VAL A 511 -18.79 16.16 -10.22
CA VAL A 511 -19.19 15.51 -11.47
C VAL A 511 -20.61 14.96 -11.35
N PRO A 512 -21.53 15.30 -12.28
CA PRO A 512 -22.90 14.74 -12.26
C PRO A 512 -22.88 13.22 -12.39
N ALA A 513 -23.48 12.50 -11.44
CA ALA A 513 -23.50 11.03 -11.44
C ALA A 513 -24.15 10.41 -12.70
N ALA A 514 -25.08 11.13 -13.35
CA ALA A 514 -25.77 10.68 -14.56
C ALA A 514 -24.98 10.98 -15.86
N SER A 515 -23.83 11.67 -15.78
CA SER A 515 -22.96 11.89 -16.94
C SER A 515 -22.18 10.62 -17.30
N ARG A 516 -21.62 10.55 -18.50
CA ARG A 516 -20.75 9.43 -18.90
C ARG A 516 -19.49 9.36 -18.04
N LEU A 517 -18.90 10.50 -17.73
CA LEU A 517 -17.77 10.60 -16.80
C LEU A 517 -18.18 10.12 -15.41
N GLY A 518 -19.35 10.52 -14.89
CA GLY A 518 -19.87 10.10 -13.58
C GLY A 518 -20.07 8.59 -13.50
N HIS A 519 -20.64 7.98 -14.54
CA HIS A 519 -20.79 6.52 -14.62
C HIS A 519 -19.42 5.83 -14.63
N TRP A 520 -18.49 6.30 -15.47
CA TRP A 520 -17.14 5.75 -15.55
C TRP A 520 -16.39 5.87 -14.21
N LEU A 521 -16.46 7.00 -13.54
CA LEU A 521 -15.87 7.20 -12.22
C LEU A 521 -16.45 6.25 -11.14
N ALA A 522 -17.68 5.76 -11.34
CA ALA A 522 -18.36 4.82 -10.45
C ALA A 522 -18.07 3.34 -10.77
N GLU A 523 -17.32 3.06 -11.80
CA GLU A 523 -16.91 1.71 -12.21
C GLU A 523 -15.49 1.38 -11.72
N THR A 524 -15.15 0.08 -11.75
CA THR A 524 -13.82 -0.39 -11.36
C THR A 524 -12.86 -0.30 -12.53
N HIS A 525 -11.78 0.45 -12.37
CA HIS A 525 -10.69 0.55 -13.34
C HIS A 525 -9.34 0.23 -12.70
N LEU A 526 -8.39 -0.23 -13.52
CA LEU A 526 -7.02 -0.46 -13.09
C LEU A 526 -6.21 0.83 -13.17
N HIS A 527 -5.52 1.17 -12.08
CA HIS A 527 -4.64 2.33 -11.95
C HIS A 527 -3.26 1.93 -11.44
N TYR A 528 -2.20 2.59 -11.90
CA TYR A 528 -0.89 2.45 -11.27
C TYR A 528 -0.93 2.93 -9.82
N LYS A 529 -0.62 2.01 -8.89
CA LYS A 529 -0.51 2.30 -7.46
C LYS A 529 0.62 1.47 -6.81
N PRO A 530 1.86 1.59 -7.27
CA PRO A 530 2.96 0.77 -6.78
C PRO A 530 3.39 1.10 -5.34
N GLY A 531 3.02 2.28 -4.80
CA GLY A 531 3.50 2.72 -3.48
C GLY A 531 5.03 2.78 -3.44
N GLY A 532 5.64 2.07 -2.48
CA GLY A 532 7.09 1.99 -2.31
C GLY A 532 7.76 0.81 -3.02
N VAL A 533 7.01 -0.03 -3.74
CA VAL A 533 7.55 -1.26 -4.37
C VAL A 533 7.17 -1.31 -5.85
N TRP A 534 8.18 -1.47 -6.72
CA TRP A 534 7.98 -1.66 -8.15
C TRP A 534 8.25 -3.12 -8.53
N LYS A 535 7.24 -3.81 -9.04
CA LYS A 535 7.36 -5.17 -9.58
C LYS A 535 7.93 -5.08 -10.99
N THR A 536 9.19 -5.49 -11.12
CA THR A 536 9.98 -5.28 -12.35
C THR A 536 9.67 -6.30 -13.46
N ASP A 537 9.28 -7.52 -13.09
CA ASP A 537 9.14 -8.63 -14.05
C ASP A 537 7.79 -8.61 -14.79
N ASP A 538 6.80 -8.00 -14.18
CA ASP A 538 5.46 -7.84 -14.74
C ASP A 538 4.90 -6.47 -14.34
N THR A 539 5.08 -5.49 -15.23
CA THR A 539 4.70 -4.11 -14.96
C THR A 539 3.20 -3.92 -14.76
N GLU A 540 2.35 -4.78 -15.37
CA GLU A 540 0.91 -4.76 -15.14
C GLU A 540 0.52 -5.21 -13.72
N SER A 541 1.41 -5.92 -13.01
CA SER A 541 1.22 -6.26 -11.59
C SER A 541 1.29 -5.06 -10.64
N ASN A 542 1.70 -3.89 -11.13
CA ASN A 542 1.67 -2.62 -10.38
C ASN A 542 0.33 -1.88 -10.54
N LEU A 543 -0.57 -2.39 -11.35
CA LEU A 543 -1.94 -1.88 -11.49
C LEU A 543 -2.84 -2.45 -10.40
N THR A 544 -3.68 -1.60 -9.82
CA THR A 544 -4.61 -1.95 -8.75
C THR A 544 -6.00 -1.46 -9.09
N PRO A 545 -7.07 -2.23 -8.82
CA PRO A 545 -8.44 -1.79 -9.07
C PRO A 545 -8.85 -0.69 -8.12
N ALA A 546 -9.55 0.31 -8.63
CA ALA A 546 -10.18 1.37 -7.84
C ALA A 546 -11.48 1.85 -8.50
N ILE A 547 -12.42 2.30 -7.65
CA ILE A 547 -13.61 3.04 -8.04
C ILE A 547 -13.38 4.47 -7.58
N LEU A 548 -13.03 5.36 -8.50
CA LEU A 548 -12.52 6.68 -8.15
C LEU A 548 -13.52 7.52 -7.36
N SER A 549 -14.81 7.51 -7.74
CA SER A 549 -15.86 8.26 -7.05
C SER A 549 -16.19 7.74 -5.63
N LYS A 550 -15.77 6.52 -5.31
CA LYS A 550 -15.90 5.94 -3.97
C LYS A 550 -14.62 6.06 -3.15
N ALA A 551 -13.52 6.44 -3.80
CA ALA A 551 -12.21 6.51 -3.15
C ALA A 551 -11.82 7.93 -2.77
N TYR A 552 -12.19 8.93 -3.60
CA TYR A 552 -11.67 10.28 -3.48
C TYR A 552 -12.77 11.32 -3.76
N ASP A 553 -12.67 12.48 -3.11
CA ASP A 553 -13.48 13.66 -3.42
C ASP A 553 -12.92 14.40 -4.65
N GLY A 554 -11.61 14.36 -4.87
CA GLY A 554 -10.91 14.94 -6.01
C GLY A 554 -9.75 14.08 -6.50
N LEU A 555 -9.24 14.39 -7.69
CA LEU A 555 -8.10 13.68 -8.32
C LEU A 555 -7.14 14.68 -8.96
N ILE A 556 -5.85 14.48 -8.76
CA ILE A 556 -4.80 15.14 -9.53
C ILE A 556 -4.17 14.09 -10.46
N PHE A 557 -4.08 14.42 -11.74
CA PHE A 557 -3.48 13.58 -12.76
C PHE A 557 -2.21 14.23 -13.32
N VAL A 558 -1.17 13.41 -13.50
CA VAL A 558 0.12 13.78 -14.10
C VAL A 558 0.38 12.86 -15.29
N GLU A 559 0.58 13.39 -16.48
CA GLU A 559 0.83 12.61 -17.70
C GLU A 559 2.18 11.90 -17.63
N GLU A 560 3.23 12.61 -17.22
CA GLU A 560 4.59 12.07 -17.18
C GLU A 560 5.26 12.37 -15.84
N SER A 561 5.69 11.32 -15.17
CA SER A 561 6.35 11.40 -13.87
C SER A 561 7.86 11.24 -14.00
N HIS A 562 8.60 11.86 -13.06
CA HIS A 562 10.03 11.66 -12.87
C HIS A 562 10.30 11.09 -11.49
N ALA A 563 11.38 10.36 -11.34
CA ALA A 563 11.80 9.86 -10.04
C ALA A 563 12.15 11.01 -9.08
N SER A 564 11.74 10.92 -7.83
CA SER A 564 12.18 11.84 -6.78
C SER A 564 13.69 11.76 -6.60
N ARG A 565 14.32 12.88 -6.23
CA ARG A 565 15.77 12.99 -6.09
C ARG A 565 16.19 12.61 -4.69
N ASP A 566 17.13 11.67 -4.60
CA ASP A 566 17.66 11.22 -3.31
C ASP A 566 18.42 12.35 -2.60
N LEU A 567 18.23 12.48 -1.29
CA LEU A 567 18.95 13.48 -0.50
C LEU A 567 20.42 13.05 -0.38
N ALA A 568 21.31 13.68 -1.16
CA ALA A 568 22.71 13.31 -1.24
C ALA A 568 23.38 13.16 0.15
N GLY A 569 24.04 12.04 0.36
CA GLY A 569 24.78 11.73 1.58
C GLY A 569 24.04 10.91 2.64
N GLN A 570 22.83 10.43 2.36
CA GLN A 570 22.16 9.42 3.20
C GLN A 570 22.20 8.06 2.47
N LYS A 571 23.23 7.25 2.75
CA LYS A 571 23.30 5.83 2.42
C LYS A 571 22.84 4.99 3.59
#